data_f2f00296b28226910f793fe3dcc5e0f8
#
_entry.id   f2f00296b28226910f793fe3dcc5e0f8
#
_cell.length_a   1.000
_cell.length_b   1.000
_cell.length_c   1.000
_cell.angle_alpha   90.00
_cell.angle_beta   90.00
_cell.angle_gamma   90.00
#
_symmetry.space_group_name_H-M   'P 1'
#
loop_
_entity.id
_entity.type
_entity.pdbx_description
1 polymer ?
#
loop_
_entity_poly.entity_id
_entity_poly.type
_entity_poly.pdbx_seq_one_letter_code
_entity_poly.pdbx_strand_id
1 'polypeptide(L)'
;MSSGAATDGASLATALNVGKALKKNCVIVADRPAFVVNRLLTRFLGEITRAVDEGTPFEVAEHAADPLGLPMTPFLLLQLVGPAIALHVAQTMAAAFPDRFSVSPKLRALVESGKTSVYRPDFTLDPEVASALAGGDNPSTGPEVLARALEGLAQEIRIMLDEGVVAAPQDIDLCMILGAGWPFHLGGITPYLDRTGIAAKVTGAPFGR
;
A
#
# COMPACT_ATOMS: atom_id res chain seq x y z
N MET A 1 2.71 10.19 13.73
CA MET A 1 1.89 11.26 14.34
C MET A 1 1.68 12.33 13.29
N SER A 2 0.43 12.69 12.99
CA SER A 2 0.15 13.77 12.03
C SER A 2 0.23 15.14 12.70
N SER A 3 0.79 16.10 11.97
CA SER A 3 0.85 17.50 12.36
C SER A 3 0.13 18.32 11.28
N GLY A 4 -1.03 18.87 11.63
CA GLY A 4 -1.81 19.76 10.77
C GLY A 4 -1.44 21.23 10.97
N ALA A 5 -1.99 22.10 10.14
CA ALA A 5 -1.71 23.54 10.16
C ALA A 5 -2.06 24.23 11.50
N ALA A 6 -3.00 23.65 12.28
CA ALA A 6 -3.40 24.17 13.59
C ALA A 6 -2.65 23.54 14.77
N THR A 7 -1.70 22.61 14.51
CA THR A 7 -0.93 21.94 15.58
C THR A 7 0.19 22.86 16.05
N ASP A 8 0.13 23.31 17.30
CA ASP A 8 1.21 24.08 17.91
C ASP A 8 2.38 23.20 18.38
N GLY A 9 3.55 23.82 18.57
CA GLY A 9 4.76 23.10 18.99
C GLY A 9 4.66 22.46 20.38
N ALA A 10 3.89 23.02 21.30
CA ALA A 10 3.73 22.48 22.65
C ALA A 10 2.87 21.21 22.63
N SER A 11 1.79 21.20 21.85
CA SER A 11 0.95 20.01 21.63
C SER A 11 1.74 18.88 20.97
N LEU A 12 2.53 19.19 19.95
CA LEU A 12 3.39 18.21 19.29
C LEU A 12 4.45 17.63 20.24
N ALA A 13 5.14 18.49 21.01
CA ALA A 13 6.12 18.05 22.00
C ALA A 13 5.49 17.14 23.08
N THR A 14 4.30 17.50 23.55
CA THR A 14 3.55 16.67 24.51
C THR A 14 3.22 15.30 23.94
N ALA A 15 2.71 15.25 22.72
CA ALA A 15 2.37 14.00 22.04
C ALA A 15 3.61 13.11 21.80
N LEU A 16 4.76 13.70 21.42
CA LEU A 16 6.03 12.99 21.29
C LEU A 16 6.52 12.43 22.62
N ASN A 17 6.41 13.19 23.70
CA ASN A 17 6.80 12.76 25.05
C ASN A 17 5.92 11.57 25.51
N VAL A 18 4.62 11.62 25.26
CA VAL A 18 3.72 10.48 25.54
C VAL A 18 4.13 9.26 24.74
N GLY A 19 4.37 9.40 23.42
CA GLY A 19 4.84 8.31 22.57
C GLY A 19 6.16 7.70 23.11
N LYS A 20 7.11 8.53 23.50
CA LYS A 20 8.38 8.10 24.10
C LYS A 20 8.17 7.36 25.43
N ALA A 21 7.32 7.88 26.31
CA ALA A 21 6.98 7.24 27.58
C ALA A 21 6.34 5.86 27.37
N LEU A 22 5.53 5.71 26.32
CA LEU A 22 4.94 4.45 25.90
C LEU A 22 5.90 3.54 25.09
N LYS A 23 7.18 3.92 24.97
CA LYS A 23 8.20 3.20 24.19
C LYS A 23 7.79 2.97 22.72
N LYS A 24 7.08 3.93 22.12
CA LYS A 24 6.69 3.89 20.71
C LYS A 24 7.68 4.69 19.86
N ASN A 25 8.01 4.15 18.68
CA ASN A 25 8.72 4.91 17.67
C ASN A 25 7.73 5.87 16.99
N CYS A 26 8.01 7.17 17.07
CA CYS A 26 7.15 8.21 16.54
C CYS A 26 7.81 8.85 15.32
N VAL A 27 7.12 8.84 14.19
CA VAL A 27 7.46 9.65 13.01
C VAL A 27 6.46 10.79 12.91
N ILE A 28 6.95 12.01 12.70
CA ILE A 28 6.11 13.18 12.44
C ILE A 28 5.81 13.20 10.95
N VAL A 29 4.53 13.31 10.60
CA VAL A 29 4.07 13.36 9.21
C VAL A 29 3.11 14.54 9.03
N ALA A 30 3.07 15.12 7.83
CA ALA A 30 2.05 16.12 7.52
C ALA A 30 0.66 15.46 7.50
N ASP A 31 -0.36 16.25 7.83
CA ASP A 31 -1.76 15.83 7.77
C ASP A 31 -2.21 15.75 6.31
N ARG A 32 -2.13 14.54 5.76
CA ARG A 32 -2.50 14.19 4.39
C ARG A 32 -3.31 12.90 4.37
N PRO A 33 -4.19 12.70 3.38
CA PRO A 33 -4.98 11.48 3.25
C PRO A 33 -4.13 10.21 3.35
N ALA A 34 -4.54 9.29 4.23
CA ALA A 34 -3.91 8.00 4.51
C ALA A 34 -2.44 8.06 5.04
N PHE A 35 -1.90 9.23 5.32
CA PHE A 35 -0.54 9.45 5.85
C PHE A 35 0.53 8.74 5.00
N VAL A 36 1.32 7.82 5.60
CA VAL A 36 2.41 7.09 4.92
C VAL A 36 1.99 5.65 4.62
N VAL A 37 1.76 4.85 5.65
CA VAL A 37 1.58 3.39 5.52
C VAL A 37 0.37 3.05 4.67
N ASN A 38 -0.80 3.58 5.01
CA ASN A 38 -2.02 3.27 4.28
C ASN A 38 -1.99 3.83 2.84
N ARG A 39 -1.33 4.99 2.63
CA ARG A 39 -1.17 5.57 1.30
C ARG A 39 -0.33 4.66 0.40
N LEU A 40 0.81 4.17 0.88
CA LEU A 40 1.67 3.25 0.13
C LEU A 40 1.05 1.86 -0.04
N LEU A 41 0.42 1.30 1.01
CA LEU A 41 -0.29 0.03 0.88
C LEU A 41 -1.43 0.11 -0.13
N THR A 42 -2.23 1.19 -0.11
CA THR A 42 -3.32 1.36 -1.09
C THR A 42 -2.77 1.51 -2.50
N ARG A 43 -1.63 2.17 -2.68
CA ARG A 43 -0.97 2.29 -4.00
C ARG A 43 -0.49 0.93 -4.50
N PHE A 44 0.18 0.17 -3.64
CA PHE A 44 0.70 -1.17 -3.94
C PHE A 44 -0.42 -2.17 -4.26
N LEU A 45 -1.39 -2.30 -3.36
CA LEU A 45 -2.52 -3.20 -3.53
C LEU A 45 -3.42 -2.78 -4.71
N GLY A 46 -3.51 -1.48 -4.98
CA GLY A 46 -4.25 -0.94 -6.11
C GLY A 46 -3.75 -1.46 -7.45
N GLU A 47 -2.42 -1.57 -7.65
CA GLU A 47 -1.88 -2.15 -8.89
C GLU A 47 -2.13 -3.67 -9.00
N ILE A 48 -2.12 -4.39 -7.88
CA ILE A 48 -2.40 -5.82 -7.85
C ILE A 48 -3.89 -6.10 -8.14
N THR A 49 -4.80 -5.37 -7.50
CA THR A 49 -6.24 -5.51 -7.77
C THR A 49 -6.59 -5.06 -9.19
N ARG A 50 -5.93 -4.03 -9.71
CA ARG A 50 -6.06 -3.60 -11.09
C ARG A 50 -5.63 -4.68 -12.08
N ALA A 51 -4.56 -5.43 -11.80
CA ALA A 51 -4.16 -6.56 -12.63
C ALA A 51 -5.26 -7.63 -12.71
N VAL A 52 -5.95 -7.92 -11.57
CA VAL A 52 -7.10 -8.81 -11.55
C VAL A 52 -8.26 -8.22 -12.35
N ASP A 53 -8.55 -6.92 -12.24
CA ASP A 53 -9.58 -6.26 -13.03
C ASP A 53 -9.30 -6.39 -14.54
N GLU A 54 -8.04 -6.32 -14.94
CA GLU A 54 -7.58 -6.45 -16.33
C GLU A 54 -7.59 -7.91 -16.86
N GLY A 55 -7.75 -8.89 -15.97
CA GLY A 55 -7.89 -10.31 -16.35
C GLY A 55 -6.76 -11.23 -15.87
N THR A 56 -5.79 -10.70 -15.08
CA THR A 56 -4.79 -11.56 -14.46
C THR A 56 -5.46 -12.57 -13.52
N PRO A 57 -5.16 -13.87 -13.62
CA PRO A 57 -5.70 -14.87 -12.71
C PRO A 57 -5.42 -14.54 -11.26
N PHE A 58 -6.37 -14.81 -10.37
CA PHE A 58 -6.27 -14.52 -8.94
C PHE A 58 -4.97 -15.06 -8.34
N GLU A 59 -4.63 -16.32 -8.60
CA GLU A 59 -3.44 -16.98 -8.08
C GLU A 59 -2.14 -16.29 -8.52
N VAL A 60 -2.10 -15.78 -9.75
CA VAL A 60 -0.95 -15.04 -10.27
C VAL A 60 -0.80 -13.70 -9.55
N ALA A 61 -1.90 -12.98 -9.34
CA ALA A 61 -1.90 -11.70 -8.65
C ALA A 61 -1.61 -11.86 -7.14
N GLU A 62 -2.16 -12.93 -6.51
CA GLU A 62 -1.94 -13.26 -5.10
C GLU A 62 -0.47 -13.51 -4.78
N HIS A 63 0.23 -14.22 -5.67
CA HIS A 63 1.63 -14.61 -5.47
C HIS A 63 2.64 -13.68 -6.17
N ALA A 64 2.17 -12.63 -6.82
CA ALA A 64 3.07 -11.70 -7.52
C ALA A 64 4.12 -11.05 -6.60
N ALA A 65 3.78 -10.82 -5.34
CA ALA A 65 4.65 -10.18 -4.35
C ALA A 65 5.47 -11.16 -3.51
N ASP A 66 5.39 -12.47 -3.71
CA ASP A 66 6.15 -13.48 -2.96
C ASP A 66 7.67 -13.24 -2.95
N PRO A 67 8.30 -12.76 -4.05
CA PRO A 67 9.74 -12.45 -4.05
C PRO A 67 10.17 -11.39 -3.03
N LEU A 68 9.24 -10.57 -2.52
CA LEU A 68 9.53 -9.57 -1.49
C LEU A 68 9.63 -10.20 -0.09
N GLY A 69 9.00 -11.35 0.13
CA GLY A 69 8.93 -11.97 1.46
C GLY A 69 8.06 -11.20 2.44
N LEU A 70 6.96 -10.62 1.97
CA LEU A 70 5.98 -9.92 2.82
C LEU A 70 5.33 -10.88 3.81
N PRO A 71 4.90 -10.41 4.99
CA PRO A 71 4.29 -11.25 6.03
C PRO A 71 2.95 -11.86 5.62
N MET A 72 2.27 -11.26 4.65
CA MET A 72 0.99 -11.70 4.11
C MET A 72 0.92 -11.45 2.62
N THR A 73 0.19 -12.31 1.92
CA THR A 73 -0.17 -12.09 0.52
C THR A 73 -1.20 -10.95 0.39
N PRO A 74 -1.33 -10.32 -0.77
CA PRO A 74 -2.20 -9.17 -0.99
C PRO A 74 -3.67 -9.41 -0.60
N PHE A 75 -4.25 -10.53 -1.00
CA PHE A 75 -5.66 -10.81 -0.72
C PHE A 75 -5.88 -11.38 0.69
N LEU A 76 -4.85 -11.96 1.32
CA LEU A 76 -4.90 -12.29 2.74
C LEU A 76 -4.92 -11.00 3.58
N LEU A 77 -4.16 -9.97 3.20
CA LEU A 77 -4.24 -8.65 3.82
C LEU A 77 -5.60 -8.01 3.59
N LEU A 78 -6.15 -8.12 2.38
CA LEU A 78 -7.50 -7.66 2.06
C LEU A 78 -8.55 -8.33 2.96
N GLN A 79 -8.44 -9.63 3.20
CA GLN A 79 -9.31 -10.36 4.12
C GLN A 79 -9.17 -9.88 5.56
N LEU A 80 -7.94 -9.67 6.04
CA LEU A 80 -7.67 -9.21 7.40
C LEU A 80 -8.27 -7.82 7.68
N VAL A 81 -8.13 -6.91 6.72
CA VAL A 81 -8.68 -5.55 6.78
C VAL A 81 -10.20 -5.57 6.59
N GLY A 82 -10.69 -6.45 5.76
CA GLY A 82 -12.08 -6.58 5.31
C GLY A 82 -12.34 -5.82 4.00
N PRO A 83 -12.98 -6.47 3.02
CA PRO A 83 -13.22 -5.89 1.69
C PRO A 83 -13.95 -4.53 1.71
N ALA A 84 -14.93 -4.36 2.62
CA ALA A 84 -15.69 -3.12 2.74
C ALA A 84 -14.81 -1.95 3.22
N ILE A 85 -13.90 -2.19 4.18
CA ILE A 85 -12.95 -1.18 4.66
C ILE A 85 -11.96 -0.84 3.56
N ALA A 86 -11.41 -1.84 2.87
CA ALA A 86 -10.49 -1.64 1.76
C ALA A 86 -11.13 -0.83 0.61
N LEU A 87 -12.38 -1.12 0.27
CA LEU A 87 -13.16 -0.35 -0.70
C LEU A 87 -13.32 1.11 -0.27
N HIS A 88 -13.68 1.35 0.98
CA HIS A 88 -13.83 2.72 1.53
C HIS A 88 -12.51 3.50 1.45
N VAL A 89 -11.39 2.86 1.82
CA VAL A 89 -10.06 3.49 1.71
C VAL A 89 -9.72 3.79 0.26
N ALA A 90 -9.94 2.86 -0.67
CA ALA A 90 -9.72 3.08 -2.10
C ALA A 90 -10.55 4.24 -2.65
N GLN A 91 -11.84 4.36 -2.25
CA GLN A 91 -12.71 5.47 -2.63
C GLN A 91 -12.20 6.81 -2.08
N THR A 92 -11.78 6.84 -0.82
CA THR A 92 -11.21 8.04 -0.19
C THR A 92 -9.94 8.49 -0.91
N MET A 93 -9.06 7.54 -1.25
CA MET A 93 -7.82 7.83 -1.96
C MET A 93 -8.06 8.27 -3.40
N ALA A 94 -8.99 7.63 -4.11
CA ALA A 94 -9.37 8.03 -5.47
C ALA A 94 -10.01 9.43 -5.51
N ALA A 95 -10.80 9.79 -4.48
CA ALA A 95 -11.36 11.14 -4.35
C ALA A 95 -10.28 12.20 -4.05
N ALA A 96 -9.27 11.86 -3.22
CA ALA A 96 -8.19 12.78 -2.85
C ALA A 96 -7.14 12.92 -3.97
N PHE A 97 -6.87 11.86 -4.72
CA PHE A 97 -5.81 11.76 -5.72
C PHE A 97 -6.26 11.00 -6.97
N PRO A 98 -7.21 11.56 -7.77
CA PRO A 98 -7.88 10.84 -8.86
C PRO A 98 -6.93 10.39 -9.99
N ASP A 99 -5.79 11.08 -10.16
CA ASP A 99 -4.83 10.74 -11.21
C ASP A 99 -3.94 9.54 -10.86
N ARG A 100 -3.92 9.11 -9.61
CA ARG A 100 -2.99 8.09 -9.11
C ARG A 100 -3.66 6.90 -8.44
N PHE A 101 -4.88 7.07 -7.96
CA PHE A 101 -5.63 6.04 -7.27
C PHE A 101 -6.96 5.80 -7.98
N SER A 102 -7.35 4.55 -8.05
CA SER A 102 -8.61 4.12 -8.65
C SER A 102 -9.30 3.10 -7.73
N VAL A 103 -10.57 2.88 -7.98
CA VAL A 103 -11.36 1.88 -7.27
C VAL A 103 -11.56 0.68 -8.19
N SER A 104 -11.12 -0.49 -7.75
CA SER A 104 -11.36 -1.74 -8.46
C SER A 104 -12.86 -2.00 -8.62
N PRO A 105 -13.38 -2.16 -9.86
CA PRO A 105 -14.77 -2.51 -10.09
C PRO A 105 -15.12 -3.89 -9.54
N LYS A 106 -14.20 -4.86 -9.60
CA LYS A 106 -14.41 -6.20 -9.05
C LYS A 106 -14.47 -6.20 -7.53
N LEU A 107 -13.61 -5.41 -6.84
CA LEU A 107 -13.69 -5.23 -5.38
C LEU A 107 -15.02 -4.57 -5.00
N ARG A 108 -15.46 -3.56 -5.74
CA ARG A 108 -16.75 -2.93 -5.51
C ARG A 108 -17.91 -3.94 -5.65
N ALA A 109 -17.95 -4.68 -6.73
CA ALA A 109 -18.98 -5.70 -6.97
C ALA A 109 -18.97 -6.77 -5.88
N LEU A 110 -17.79 -7.19 -5.42
CA LEU A 110 -17.64 -8.13 -4.32
C LEU A 110 -18.29 -7.62 -3.03
N VAL A 111 -18.03 -6.37 -2.66
CA VAL A 111 -18.61 -5.75 -1.45
C VAL A 111 -20.12 -5.56 -1.61
N GLU A 112 -20.58 -5.10 -2.77
CA GLU A 112 -22.02 -4.92 -3.07
C GLU A 112 -22.80 -6.24 -3.08
N SER A 113 -22.15 -7.37 -3.38
CA SER A 113 -22.75 -8.71 -3.24
C SER A 113 -22.88 -9.19 -1.78
N GLY A 114 -22.40 -8.42 -0.81
CA GLY A 114 -22.46 -8.75 0.61
C GLY A 114 -21.33 -9.67 1.09
N LYS A 115 -20.32 -9.95 0.26
CA LYS A 115 -19.15 -10.75 0.67
C LYS A 115 -18.27 -9.96 1.63
N THR A 116 -17.97 -10.57 2.76
CA THR A 116 -17.14 -9.99 3.83
C THR A 116 -15.74 -10.61 3.91
N SER A 117 -15.49 -11.66 3.14
CA SER A 117 -14.21 -12.38 3.11
C SER A 117 -13.87 -12.85 1.71
N VAL A 118 -12.57 -13.06 1.47
CA VAL A 118 -12.03 -13.59 0.20
C VAL A 118 -11.89 -15.11 0.28
N TYR A 119 -11.46 -15.60 1.42
CA TYR A 119 -11.22 -17.03 1.68
C TYR A 119 -12.27 -17.60 2.62
N ARG A 120 -12.46 -18.91 2.49
CA ARG A 120 -13.21 -19.72 3.44
C ARG A 120 -12.42 -19.91 4.76
N PRO A 121 -13.03 -20.46 5.84
CA PRO A 121 -12.34 -20.70 7.10
C PRO A 121 -11.15 -21.66 6.99
N ASP A 122 -11.11 -22.50 5.96
CA ASP A 122 -10.01 -23.42 5.66
C ASP A 122 -8.90 -22.78 4.79
N PHE A 123 -8.95 -21.46 4.60
CA PHE A 123 -8.05 -20.66 3.74
C PHE A 123 -8.08 -21.05 2.26
N THR A 124 -9.08 -21.77 1.78
CA THR A 124 -9.32 -21.94 0.35
C THR A 124 -10.08 -20.71 -0.21
N LEU A 125 -9.79 -20.35 -1.46
CA LEU A 125 -10.51 -19.26 -2.14
C LEU A 125 -12.00 -19.60 -2.24
N ASP A 126 -12.86 -18.67 -1.84
CA ASP A 126 -14.32 -18.85 -1.99
C ASP A 126 -14.68 -18.91 -3.48
N PRO A 127 -15.36 -19.97 -3.97
CA PRO A 127 -15.70 -20.09 -5.38
C PRO A 127 -16.56 -18.95 -5.96
N GLU A 128 -17.41 -18.33 -5.13
CA GLU A 128 -18.19 -17.17 -5.57
C GLU A 128 -17.29 -15.95 -5.74
N VAL A 129 -16.29 -15.78 -4.83
CA VAL A 129 -15.27 -14.74 -4.97
C VAL A 129 -14.40 -15.00 -6.19
N ALA A 130 -13.95 -16.26 -6.40
CA ALA A 130 -13.20 -16.66 -7.58
C ALA A 130 -13.96 -16.29 -8.88
N SER A 131 -15.27 -16.59 -8.93
CA SER A 131 -16.11 -16.24 -10.04
C SER A 131 -16.26 -14.73 -10.23
N ALA A 132 -16.42 -13.97 -9.14
CA ALA A 132 -16.54 -12.50 -9.18
C ALA A 132 -15.26 -11.80 -9.63
N LEU A 133 -14.09 -12.40 -9.31
CA LEU A 133 -12.78 -11.86 -9.69
C LEU A 133 -12.32 -12.32 -11.09
N ALA A 134 -12.98 -13.27 -11.71
CA ALA A 134 -12.62 -13.78 -13.03
C ALA A 134 -12.90 -12.78 -14.17
N GLY A 135 -12.32 -13.05 -15.36
CA GLY A 135 -12.56 -12.28 -16.58
C GLY A 135 -11.65 -11.06 -16.72
N GLY A 136 -11.62 -10.52 -17.94
CA GLY A 136 -10.73 -9.46 -18.43
C GLY A 136 -9.89 -9.96 -19.59
N ASP A 137 -9.43 -9.05 -20.44
CA ASP A 137 -8.84 -9.39 -21.74
C ASP A 137 -7.35 -9.05 -21.83
N ASN A 138 -6.75 -8.54 -20.74
CA ASN A 138 -5.35 -8.10 -20.72
C ASN A 138 -4.59 -8.61 -19.48
N PRO A 139 -4.43 -9.95 -19.33
CA PRO A 139 -3.72 -10.52 -18.19
C PRO A 139 -2.25 -10.17 -18.21
N SER A 140 -1.68 -9.93 -17.02
CA SER A 140 -0.25 -9.74 -16.77
C SER A 140 0.35 -10.98 -16.11
N THR A 141 1.65 -11.18 -16.29
CA THR A 141 2.43 -12.16 -15.53
C THR A 141 2.73 -11.66 -14.11
N GLY A 142 3.05 -12.56 -13.18
CA GLY A 142 3.41 -12.18 -11.81
C GLY A 142 4.55 -11.14 -11.73
N PRO A 143 5.67 -11.32 -12.46
CA PRO A 143 6.74 -10.31 -12.53
C PRO A 143 6.27 -8.94 -13.05
N GLU A 144 5.37 -8.89 -14.04
CA GLU A 144 4.83 -7.61 -14.54
C GLU A 144 3.93 -6.93 -13.51
N VAL A 145 3.10 -7.69 -12.80
CA VAL A 145 2.27 -7.17 -11.70
C VAL A 145 3.16 -6.59 -10.60
N LEU A 146 4.19 -7.33 -10.19
CA LEU A 146 5.15 -6.85 -9.18
C LEU A 146 5.88 -5.59 -9.64
N ALA A 147 6.36 -5.57 -10.88
CA ALA A 147 7.05 -4.40 -11.43
C ALA A 147 6.17 -3.15 -11.40
N ARG A 148 4.92 -3.24 -11.85
CA ARG A 148 3.95 -2.14 -11.80
C ARG A 148 3.69 -1.66 -10.38
N ALA A 149 3.52 -2.60 -9.43
CA ALA A 149 3.29 -2.27 -8.03
C ALA A 149 4.48 -1.54 -7.40
N LEU A 150 5.72 -1.98 -7.69
CA LEU A 150 6.94 -1.33 -7.21
C LEU A 150 7.19 0.03 -7.88
N GLU A 151 6.91 0.17 -9.16
CA GLU A 151 6.97 1.46 -9.86
C GLU A 151 5.94 2.45 -9.28
N GLY A 152 4.73 1.99 -9.00
CA GLY A 152 3.70 2.79 -8.33
C GLY A 152 4.14 3.25 -6.93
N LEU A 153 4.80 2.38 -6.16
CA LEU A 153 5.39 2.75 -4.87
C LEU A 153 6.47 3.81 -5.02
N ALA A 154 7.39 3.65 -5.99
CA ALA A 154 8.47 4.62 -6.22
C ALA A 154 7.92 6.00 -6.58
N GLN A 155 6.92 6.07 -7.46
CA GLN A 155 6.23 7.32 -7.81
C GLN A 155 5.61 7.97 -6.57
N GLU A 156 4.85 7.22 -5.80
CA GLU A 156 4.12 7.74 -4.65
C GLU A 156 5.07 8.21 -3.54
N ILE A 157 6.17 7.48 -3.30
CA ILE A 157 7.24 7.87 -2.36
C ILE A 157 7.86 9.20 -2.79
N ARG A 158 8.18 9.38 -4.08
CA ARG A 158 8.74 10.65 -4.57
C ARG A 158 7.78 11.80 -4.33
N ILE A 159 6.52 11.62 -4.67
CA ILE A 159 5.49 12.63 -4.46
C ILE A 159 5.34 12.99 -2.99
N MET A 160 5.34 12.00 -2.09
CA MET A 160 5.24 12.21 -0.65
C MET A 160 6.41 13.02 -0.09
N LEU A 161 7.63 12.78 -0.61
CA LEU A 161 8.82 13.56 -0.24
C LEU A 161 8.73 15.00 -0.78
N ASP A 162 8.30 15.18 -2.01
CA ASP A 162 8.14 16.50 -2.64
C ASP A 162 7.02 17.34 -2.00
N GLU A 163 5.93 16.66 -1.56
CA GLU A 163 4.84 17.28 -0.80
C GLU A 163 5.20 17.56 0.67
N GLY A 164 6.37 17.12 1.14
CA GLY A 164 6.78 17.26 2.53
C GLY A 164 5.89 16.48 3.51
N VAL A 165 5.34 15.33 3.07
CA VAL A 165 4.54 14.46 3.95
C VAL A 165 5.41 13.90 5.07
N VAL A 166 6.66 13.61 4.78
CA VAL A 166 7.74 13.21 5.69
C VAL A 166 8.98 14.04 5.43
N ALA A 167 9.88 14.10 6.40
CA ALA A 167 11.11 14.89 6.28
C ALA A 167 12.20 14.19 5.46
N ALA A 168 12.23 12.85 5.48
CA ALA A 168 13.28 12.07 4.83
C ALA A 168 12.78 10.67 4.39
N PRO A 169 13.46 10.03 3.41
CA PRO A 169 13.14 8.66 2.99
C PRO A 169 13.15 7.64 4.14
N GLN A 170 14.04 7.81 5.12
CA GLN A 170 14.16 6.94 6.29
C GLN A 170 12.90 6.93 7.17
N ASP A 171 12.14 8.02 7.18
CA ASP A 171 10.86 8.10 7.88
C ASP A 171 9.84 7.16 7.23
N ILE A 172 9.85 7.06 5.89
CA ILE A 172 9.03 6.12 5.13
C ILE A 172 9.45 4.68 5.45
N ASP A 173 10.75 4.40 5.43
CA ASP A 173 11.29 3.07 5.73
C ASP A 173 10.86 2.62 7.13
N LEU A 174 11.00 3.48 8.13
CA LEU A 174 10.58 3.18 9.49
C LEU A 174 9.08 2.92 9.60
N CYS A 175 8.26 3.75 8.94
CA CYS A 175 6.82 3.57 8.89
C CYS A 175 6.43 2.25 8.23
N MET A 176 7.06 1.88 7.11
CA MET A 176 6.73 0.66 6.37
C MET A 176 7.21 -0.60 7.10
N ILE A 177 8.40 -0.59 7.68
CA ILE A 177 8.92 -1.72 8.45
C ILE A 177 8.04 -1.97 9.69
N LEU A 178 7.77 -0.95 10.50
CA LEU A 178 7.06 -1.12 11.76
C LEU A 178 5.53 -1.13 11.60
N GLY A 179 5.00 -0.48 10.58
CA GLY A 179 3.56 -0.33 10.37
C GLY A 179 2.96 -1.31 9.37
N ALA A 180 3.71 -1.73 8.35
CA ALA A 180 3.25 -2.65 7.30
C ALA A 180 4.00 -3.99 7.28
N GLY A 181 5.02 -4.18 8.12
CA GLY A 181 5.82 -5.40 8.13
C GLY A 181 6.72 -5.53 6.89
N TRP A 182 7.16 -4.40 6.29
CA TRP A 182 8.14 -4.47 5.21
C TRP A 182 9.39 -5.22 5.67
N PRO A 183 9.89 -6.21 4.91
CA PRO A 183 10.91 -7.12 5.38
C PRO A 183 12.24 -6.42 5.72
N PHE A 184 12.74 -6.66 6.92
CA PHE A 184 14.01 -6.09 7.39
C PHE A 184 15.21 -6.44 6.51
N HIS A 185 15.24 -7.65 5.93
CA HIS A 185 16.33 -8.10 5.09
C HIS A 185 16.44 -7.30 3.79
N LEU A 186 15.39 -6.58 3.38
CA LEU A 186 15.41 -5.66 2.25
C LEU A 186 15.98 -4.28 2.62
N GLY A 187 16.21 -4.00 3.92
CA GLY A 187 16.86 -2.79 4.41
C GLY A 187 15.98 -1.54 4.41
N GLY A 188 14.67 -1.70 4.19
CA GLY A 188 13.71 -0.63 3.98
C GLY A 188 13.18 -0.62 2.54
N ILE A 189 12.06 0.10 2.33
CA ILE A 189 11.44 0.18 1.00
C ILE A 189 12.25 1.09 0.06
N THR A 190 12.76 2.23 0.55
CA THR A 190 13.52 3.17 -0.27
C THR A 190 14.88 2.62 -0.67
N PRO A 191 15.71 2.00 0.21
CA PRO A 191 16.93 1.33 -0.19
C PRO A 191 16.71 0.14 -1.14
N TYR A 192 15.60 -0.58 -1.00
CA TYR A 192 15.25 -1.66 -1.92
C TYR A 192 14.99 -1.12 -3.34
N LEU A 193 14.17 -0.08 -3.47
CA LEU A 193 13.86 0.54 -4.75
C LEU A 193 15.09 1.19 -5.41
N ASP A 194 16.03 1.71 -4.60
CA ASP A 194 17.30 2.24 -5.09
C ASP A 194 18.19 1.13 -5.64
N ARG A 195 18.40 0.04 -4.88
CA ARG A 195 19.27 -1.08 -5.31
C ARG A 195 18.75 -1.81 -6.55
N THR A 196 17.43 -1.87 -6.71
CA THR A 196 16.80 -2.49 -7.89
C THR A 196 16.76 -1.56 -9.10
N GLY A 197 17.16 -0.29 -8.93
CA GLY A 197 17.15 0.72 -9.98
C GLY A 197 15.76 1.29 -10.29
N ILE A 198 14.71 0.82 -9.61
CA ILE A 198 13.32 1.23 -9.87
C ILE A 198 13.16 2.71 -9.53
N ALA A 199 13.72 3.18 -8.41
CA ALA A 199 13.65 4.59 -8.03
C ALA A 199 14.21 5.48 -9.14
N ALA A 200 15.43 5.24 -9.59
CA ALA A 200 16.06 6.03 -10.64
C ALA A 200 15.30 5.95 -11.99
N LYS A 201 14.80 4.75 -12.36
CA LYS A 201 14.00 4.54 -13.58
C LYS A 201 12.74 5.40 -13.58
N VAL A 202 12.04 5.46 -12.46
CA VAL A 202 10.69 6.04 -12.35
C VAL A 202 10.74 7.53 -12.00
N THR A 203 11.67 7.93 -11.14
CA THR A 203 11.73 9.30 -10.58
C THR A 203 12.92 10.10 -11.07
N GLY A 204 13.80 9.52 -11.86
CA GLY A 204 15.01 10.16 -12.40
C GLY A 204 16.21 10.16 -11.44
N ALA A 205 16.03 9.76 -10.18
CA ALA A 205 17.11 9.70 -9.19
C ALA A 205 16.80 8.67 -8.08
N PRO A 206 17.80 8.16 -7.35
CA PRO A 206 17.58 7.38 -6.14
C PRO A 206 17.01 8.25 -5.00
N PHE A 207 16.41 7.63 -3.99
CA PHE A 207 15.89 8.31 -2.80
C PHE A 207 17.01 8.62 -1.80
N GLY A 208 17.95 7.68 -1.63
CA GLY A 208 19.15 7.86 -0.83
C GLY A 208 20.29 8.52 -1.63
N ARG A 209 21.18 9.21 -0.93
CA ARG A 209 22.43 9.70 -1.48
C ARG A 209 23.54 8.70 -1.22
#